data_abbc716e5b9eedda4c793799e3efffb3
#
_entry.id   abbc716e5b9eedda4c793799e3efffb3
#
_cell.length_a   1.000
_cell.length_b   1.000
_cell.length_c   1.000
_cell.angle_alpha   90.00
_cell.angle_beta   90.00
_cell.angle_gamma   90.00
#
_symmetry.space_group_name_H-M   'P 1'
#
loop_
_entity.id
_entity.type
_entity.pdbx_description
1 polymer ?
#
loop_
_entity_poly.entity_id
_entity_poly.type
_entity_poly.pdbx_seq_one_letter_code
_entity_poly.pdbx_strand_id
1 'polypeptide(L)'
;MKTFRLITSGYADAATNMAVDEALFFSYRQNGGLPILRLYGWRPAAFSFGVSQDPATLFNFKALETCGTAIVRRPTGGGALFHNDELTYCLVASTEDLGLETRGVKASYGRITSFLIEAYRTLGLEACFAGDSGVHGMHHKIADLCSSRNEEYDILIDGRKLGGSAQKRSKNIILQHGSIPLSFDRRRPEACLQHPLPDVADLSTLLKRRIDGYEASEAVVSAFKSQFCADFLDSRLDRKEEKIAALLKDNKYGGAGWNLKRIDPMTGTIHAYRTQAVMA
;
A
#
# COMPACT_ATOMS: atom_id res chain seq x y z
N MET A 1 -8.95 9.42 -22.95
CA MET A 1 -7.87 9.27 -21.95
C MET A 1 -8.30 9.99 -20.69
N LYS A 2 -8.07 9.40 -19.52
CA LYS A 2 -8.43 10.01 -18.23
C LYS A 2 -7.18 10.54 -17.54
N THR A 3 -7.25 11.78 -17.05
CA THR A 3 -6.11 12.40 -16.38
C THR A 3 -6.08 12.02 -14.90
N PHE A 4 -4.92 11.58 -14.40
CA PHE A 4 -4.64 11.30 -12.99
C PHE A 4 -3.60 12.29 -12.46
N ARG A 5 -3.64 12.60 -11.18
CA ARG A 5 -2.53 13.25 -10.49
C ARG A 5 -1.45 12.20 -10.19
N LEU A 6 -0.23 12.43 -10.63
CA LEU A 6 0.94 11.66 -10.22
C LEU A 6 1.66 12.40 -9.09
N ILE A 7 1.77 11.77 -7.93
CA ILE A 7 2.45 12.35 -6.77
C ILE A 7 3.65 11.47 -6.41
N THR A 8 4.86 11.95 -6.66
CA THR A 8 6.09 11.29 -6.21
C THR A 8 6.55 11.94 -4.91
N SER A 9 6.34 11.26 -3.78
CA SER A 9 6.55 11.85 -2.44
C SER A 9 7.94 11.61 -1.85
N GLY A 10 8.82 10.84 -2.53
CA GLY A 10 10.12 10.43 -1.96
C GLY A 10 9.94 9.50 -0.75
N TYR A 11 10.80 9.66 0.26
CA TYR A 11 10.80 8.81 1.44
C TYR A 11 10.20 9.54 2.64
N ALA A 12 9.39 8.82 3.43
CA ALA A 12 8.85 9.34 4.70
C ALA A 12 8.73 8.23 5.75
N ASP A 13 8.52 8.62 7.01
CA ASP A 13 8.24 7.70 8.11
C ASP A 13 6.86 7.04 7.97
N ALA A 14 6.67 5.96 8.73
CA ALA A 14 5.46 5.14 8.66
C ALA A 14 4.18 5.93 8.96
N ALA A 15 4.19 6.79 9.96
CA ALA A 15 3.04 7.60 10.34
C ALA A 15 2.70 8.62 9.24
N THR A 16 3.70 9.27 8.67
CA THR A 16 3.53 10.22 7.57
C THR A 16 2.96 9.54 6.33
N ASN A 17 3.51 8.37 5.92
CA ASN A 17 3.03 7.68 4.74
C ASN A 17 1.55 7.29 4.84
N MET A 18 1.14 6.71 5.98
CA MET A 18 -0.26 6.34 6.19
C MET A 18 -1.19 7.55 6.34
N ALA A 19 -0.70 8.63 6.93
CA ALA A 19 -1.45 9.88 7.06
C ALA A 19 -1.72 10.52 5.68
N VAL A 20 -0.72 10.54 4.81
CA VAL A 20 -0.86 11.06 3.44
C VAL A 20 -1.83 10.21 2.62
N ASP A 21 -1.70 8.87 2.65
CA ASP A 21 -2.62 7.99 1.92
C ASP A 21 -4.08 8.21 2.35
N GLU A 22 -4.33 8.31 3.66
CA GLU A 22 -5.70 8.55 4.15
C GLU A 22 -6.17 9.97 3.88
N ALA A 23 -5.28 10.98 3.91
CA ALA A 23 -5.61 12.36 3.58
C ALA A 23 -6.06 12.49 2.11
N LEU A 24 -5.34 11.88 1.18
CA LEU A 24 -5.69 11.85 -0.24
C LEU A 24 -7.04 11.15 -0.47
N PHE A 25 -7.26 10.00 0.19
CA PHE A 25 -8.53 9.29 0.12
C PHE A 25 -9.69 10.12 0.68
N PHE A 26 -9.47 10.80 1.79
CA PHE A 26 -10.45 11.65 2.42
C PHE A 26 -10.78 12.87 1.54
N SER A 27 -9.76 13.56 1.02
CA SER A 27 -9.92 14.73 0.15
C SER A 27 -10.68 14.38 -1.12
N TYR A 28 -10.26 13.31 -1.82
CA TYR A 28 -10.92 12.84 -3.04
C TYR A 28 -12.39 12.45 -2.78
N ARG A 29 -12.66 11.76 -1.68
CA ARG A 29 -14.04 11.37 -1.29
C ARG A 29 -14.95 12.54 -1.02
N GLN A 30 -14.40 13.66 -0.53
CA GLN A 30 -15.19 14.85 -0.16
C GLN A 30 -15.43 15.78 -1.35
N ASN A 31 -14.39 16.04 -2.11
CA ASN A 31 -14.35 17.11 -3.09
C ASN A 31 -14.39 16.58 -4.54
N GLY A 32 -14.22 15.27 -4.75
CA GLY A 32 -13.96 14.73 -6.08
C GLY A 32 -12.61 15.19 -6.62
N GLY A 33 -12.55 15.47 -7.90
CA GLY A 33 -11.35 15.94 -8.59
C GLY A 33 -10.70 14.86 -9.43
N LEU A 34 -9.41 15.05 -9.76
CA LEU A 34 -8.65 14.05 -10.51
C LEU A 34 -8.29 12.87 -9.61
N PRO A 35 -8.41 11.63 -10.09
CA PRO A 35 -7.90 10.46 -9.38
C PRO A 35 -6.38 10.54 -9.21
N ILE A 36 -5.84 9.79 -8.27
CA ILE A 36 -4.47 9.97 -7.79
C ILE A 36 -3.72 8.64 -7.84
N LEU A 37 -2.52 8.66 -8.43
CA LEU A 37 -1.49 7.65 -8.21
C LEU A 37 -0.32 8.33 -7.46
N ARG A 38 -0.06 7.84 -6.24
CA ARG A 38 1.08 8.27 -5.43
C ARG A 38 2.13 7.18 -5.39
N LEU A 39 3.41 7.55 -5.60
CA LEU A 39 4.58 6.68 -5.48
C LEU A 39 5.49 7.19 -4.37
N TYR A 40 5.97 6.29 -3.49
CA TYR A 40 6.77 6.68 -2.34
C TYR A 40 7.61 5.51 -1.79
N GLY A 41 8.52 5.83 -0.88
CA GLY A 41 9.31 4.86 -0.13
C GLY A 41 9.22 5.09 1.39
N TRP A 42 9.93 4.28 2.16
CA TRP A 42 9.91 4.27 3.61
C TRP A 42 11.29 4.57 4.19
N ARG A 43 11.37 5.57 5.05
CA ARG A 43 12.59 5.87 5.80
C ARG A 43 12.23 6.56 7.12
N PRO A 44 12.59 5.97 8.28
CA PRO A 44 13.27 4.68 8.44
C PRO A 44 12.38 3.47 8.04
N ALA A 45 13.01 2.29 7.97
CA ALA A 45 12.29 1.03 7.77
C ALA A 45 11.28 0.80 8.89
N ALA A 46 10.12 0.22 8.54
CA ALA A 46 9.01 0.04 9.48
C ALA A 46 8.13 -1.15 9.08
N PHE A 47 7.30 -1.61 10.00
CA PHE A 47 6.19 -2.49 9.66
C PHE A 47 4.90 -1.71 9.49
N SER A 48 4.09 -2.11 8.50
CA SER A 48 2.67 -1.81 8.48
C SER A 48 1.86 -3.09 8.66
N PHE A 49 0.69 -2.98 9.30
CA PHE A 49 -0.20 -4.13 9.52
C PHE A 49 -1.66 -3.74 9.32
N GLY A 50 -2.50 -4.74 9.02
CA GLY A 50 -3.89 -4.53 8.66
C GLY A 50 -4.74 -4.01 9.80
N VAL A 51 -5.81 -3.28 9.46
CA VAL A 51 -6.70 -2.62 10.43
C VAL A 51 -7.28 -3.56 11.48
N SER A 52 -7.49 -4.83 11.16
CA SER A 52 -8.12 -5.83 12.05
C SER A 52 -7.11 -6.69 12.80
N GLN A 53 -5.82 -6.58 12.52
CA GLN A 53 -4.81 -7.41 13.16
C GLN A 53 -4.51 -6.94 14.58
N ASP A 54 -4.20 -7.90 15.47
CA ASP A 54 -3.69 -7.63 16.81
C ASP A 54 -2.15 -7.55 16.78
N PRO A 55 -1.56 -6.38 17.06
CA PRO A 55 -0.11 -6.23 17.04
C PRO A 55 0.60 -7.07 18.11
N ALA A 56 -0.09 -7.45 19.20
CA ALA A 56 0.51 -8.28 20.24
C ALA A 56 0.76 -9.72 19.77
N THR A 57 -0.01 -10.23 18.82
CA THR A 57 0.21 -11.55 18.21
C THR A 57 1.24 -11.55 17.11
N LEU A 58 1.52 -10.38 16.52
CA LEU A 58 2.41 -10.23 15.36
C LEU A 58 3.85 -9.94 15.76
N PHE A 59 4.05 -9.05 16.74
CA PHE A 59 5.34 -8.40 16.96
C PHE A 59 5.95 -8.71 18.33
N ASN A 60 7.26 -8.90 18.33
CA ASN A 60 8.08 -8.85 19.52
C ASN A 60 8.44 -7.39 19.82
N PHE A 61 7.69 -6.76 20.74
CA PHE A 61 7.85 -5.34 21.06
C PHE A 61 9.25 -4.99 21.61
N LYS A 62 9.86 -5.89 22.37
CA LYS A 62 11.23 -5.68 22.88
C LYS A 62 12.24 -5.65 21.73
N ALA A 63 12.08 -6.53 20.76
CA ALA A 63 12.94 -6.52 19.57
C ALA A 63 12.69 -5.30 18.69
N LEU A 64 11.43 -4.87 18.51
CA LEU A 64 11.10 -3.62 17.80
C LEU A 64 11.81 -2.42 18.41
N GLU A 65 11.77 -2.29 19.74
CA GLU A 65 12.45 -1.22 20.48
C GLU A 65 13.98 -1.30 20.28
N THR A 66 14.57 -2.49 20.46
CA THR A 66 16.01 -2.71 20.28
C THR A 66 16.48 -2.38 18.87
N CYS A 67 15.71 -2.74 17.85
CA CYS A 67 16.02 -2.46 16.44
C CYS A 67 15.63 -1.04 15.99
N GLY A 68 14.97 -0.25 16.84
CA GLY A 68 14.41 1.05 16.47
C GLY A 68 13.44 0.96 15.29
N THR A 69 12.60 -0.09 15.26
CA THR A 69 11.68 -0.34 14.13
C THR A 69 10.26 0.05 14.51
N ALA A 70 9.72 1.03 13.81
CA ALA A 70 8.35 1.49 14.04
C ALA A 70 7.32 0.51 13.46
N ILE A 71 6.11 0.52 14.03
CA ILE A 71 4.94 -0.16 13.51
C ILE A 71 3.81 0.84 13.25
N VAL A 72 3.04 0.64 12.21
CA VAL A 72 1.86 1.47 11.89
C VAL A 72 0.69 0.61 11.43
N ARG A 73 -0.49 0.87 11.99
CA ARG A 73 -1.74 0.25 11.56
C ARG A 73 -2.28 0.96 10.33
N ARG A 74 -2.43 0.23 9.20
CA ARG A 74 -3.02 0.76 7.97
C ARG A 74 -4.53 0.99 8.11
N PRO A 75 -5.12 1.89 7.30
CA PRO A 75 -6.58 2.03 7.20
C PRO A 75 -7.24 0.90 6.38
N THR A 76 -6.42 0.07 5.73
CA THR A 76 -6.80 -1.08 4.90
C THR A 76 -6.66 -2.40 5.67
N GLY A 77 -7.19 -3.49 5.12
CA GLY A 77 -6.99 -4.85 5.64
C GLY A 77 -5.63 -5.45 5.28
N GLY A 78 -5.60 -6.78 5.24
CA GLY A 78 -4.41 -7.57 4.89
C GLY A 78 -3.49 -7.86 6.07
N GLY A 79 -2.45 -8.65 5.86
CA GLY A 79 -1.44 -9.04 6.85
C GLY A 79 -0.33 -8.01 7.03
N ALA A 80 0.60 -8.27 7.95
CA ALA A 80 1.75 -7.38 8.19
C ALA A 80 2.76 -7.43 7.04
N LEU A 81 3.36 -6.27 6.74
CA LEU A 81 4.43 -6.09 5.76
C LEU A 81 5.58 -5.32 6.39
N PHE A 82 6.81 -5.71 6.06
CA PHE A 82 8.01 -4.95 6.40
C PHE A 82 8.42 -4.11 5.21
N HIS A 83 8.56 -2.82 5.45
CA HIS A 83 8.91 -1.80 4.46
C HIS A 83 10.34 -1.33 4.68
N ASN A 84 11.18 -1.45 3.67
CA ASN A 84 12.56 -0.98 3.70
C ASN A 84 12.98 -0.44 2.33
N ASP A 85 13.72 -1.21 1.55
CA ASP A 85 14.14 -0.84 0.19
C ASP A 85 13.06 -1.28 -0.80
N GLU A 86 12.08 -0.41 -1.01
CA GLU A 86 10.91 -0.69 -1.83
C GLU A 86 10.34 0.56 -2.48
N LEU A 87 9.55 0.35 -3.51
CA LEU A 87 8.58 1.30 -4.02
C LEU A 87 7.19 0.93 -3.51
N THR A 88 6.50 1.87 -2.91
CA THR A 88 5.08 1.71 -2.55
C THR A 88 4.23 2.58 -3.46
N TYR A 89 3.13 2.03 -3.96
CA TYR A 89 2.11 2.81 -4.64
C TYR A 89 0.86 3.00 -3.78
N CYS A 90 0.17 4.12 -3.95
CA CYS A 90 -1.17 4.36 -3.43
C CYS A 90 -2.05 4.93 -4.55
N LEU A 91 -3.13 4.23 -4.86
CA LEU A 91 -4.15 4.62 -5.82
C LEU A 91 -5.38 5.08 -5.07
N VAL A 92 -5.85 6.30 -5.38
CA VAL A 92 -7.14 6.83 -4.93
C VAL A 92 -7.96 7.21 -6.16
N ALA A 93 -9.06 6.52 -6.39
CA ALA A 93 -9.90 6.73 -7.56
C ALA A 93 -11.33 6.24 -7.30
N SER A 94 -12.29 6.66 -8.11
CA SER A 94 -13.61 6.05 -8.16
C SER A 94 -13.59 4.81 -9.07
N THR A 95 -14.60 3.95 -8.93
CA THR A 95 -14.79 2.83 -9.87
C THR A 95 -14.99 3.32 -11.30
N GLU A 96 -15.62 4.49 -11.47
CA GLU A 96 -15.82 5.13 -12.77
C GLU A 96 -14.50 5.61 -13.39
N ASP A 97 -13.60 6.18 -12.57
CA ASP A 97 -12.27 6.60 -13.03
C ASP A 97 -11.46 5.45 -13.61
N LEU A 98 -11.64 4.27 -13.04
CA LEU A 98 -10.92 3.07 -13.43
C LEU A 98 -11.65 2.24 -14.51
N GLY A 99 -12.81 2.72 -14.98
CA GLY A 99 -13.63 1.99 -15.94
C GLY A 99 -14.11 0.63 -15.41
N LEU A 100 -14.33 0.55 -14.08
CA LEU A 100 -14.78 -0.68 -13.44
C LEU A 100 -16.30 -0.73 -13.42
N GLU A 101 -16.86 -1.75 -14.01
CA GLU A 101 -18.26 -2.12 -13.76
C GLU A 101 -18.37 -2.56 -12.27
N THR A 102 -19.53 -2.31 -11.66
CA THR A 102 -19.79 -2.57 -10.22
C THR A 102 -19.84 -4.06 -9.84
N ARG A 103 -19.01 -4.89 -10.41
CA ARG A 103 -18.98 -6.34 -10.22
C ARG A 103 -18.07 -6.76 -9.07
N GLY A 104 -18.47 -6.46 -7.84
CA GLY A 104 -17.84 -7.02 -6.64
C GLY A 104 -16.42 -6.50 -6.30
N VAL A 105 -16.06 -6.62 -5.03
CA VAL A 105 -14.77 -6.16 -4.51
C VAL A 105 -13.60 -6.96 -5.10
N LYS A 106 -13.76 -8.28 -5.19
CA LYS A 106 -12.71 -9.21 -5.59
C LYS A 106 -12.29 -9.04 -7.06
N ALA A 107 -13.26 -9.00 -7.98
CA ALA A 107 -12.98 -8.81 -9.42
C ALA A 107 -12.32 -7.47 -9.72
N SER A 108 -12.78 -6.40 -9.07
CA SER A 108 -12.17 -5.08 -9.22
C SER A 108 -10.78 -4.99 -8.59
N TYR A 109 -10.51 -5.74 -7.51
CA TYR A 109 -9.17 -5.82 -6.95
C TYR A 109 -8.17 -6.42 -7.96
N GLY A 110 -8.50 -7.55 -8.57
CA GLY A 110 -7.67 -8.17 -9.61
C GLY A 110 -7.45 -7.22 -10.80
N ARG A 111 -8.52 -6.59 -11.31
CA ARG A 111 -8.42 -5.62 -12.40
C ARG A 111 -7.53 -4.41 -12.06
N ILE A 112 -7.62 -3.89 -10.83
CA ILE A 112 -6.75 -2.79 -10.39
C ILE A 112 -5.31 -3.26 -10.28
N THR A 113 -5.07 -4.45 -9.71
CA THR A 113 -3.71 -4.94 -9.46
C THR A 113 -2.98 -5.38 -10.74
N SER A 114 -3.72 -5.67 -11.84
CA SER A 114 -3.12 -6.23 -13.08
C SER A 114 -2.08 -5.32 -13.75
N PHE A 115 -2.08 -4.00 -13.52
CA PHE A 115 -1.02 -3.13 -14.06
C PHE A 115 0.37 -3.49 -13.52
N LEU A 116 0.47 -4.06 -12.30
CA LEU A 116 1.74 -4.51 -11.74
C LEU A 116 2.31 -5.71 -12.52
N ILE A 117 1.44 -6.61 -13.00
CA ILE A 117 1.88 -7.73 -13.85
C ILE A 117 2.56 -7.19 -15.11
N GLU A 118 1.96 -6.17 -15.74
CA GLU A 118 2.55 -5.54 -16.92
C GLU A 118 3.84 -4.78 -16.58
N ALA A 119 3.88 -4.09 -15.42
CA ALA A 119 5.11 -3.44 -14.95
C ALA A 119 6.25 -4.44 -14.75
N TYR A 120 5.98 -5.60 -14.18
CA TYR A 120 6.99 -6.65 -14.01
C TYR A 120 7.42 -7.27 -15.33
N ARG A 121 6.50 -7.43 -16.30
CA ARG A 121 6.84 -7.90 -17.65
C ARG A 121 7.75 -6.93 -18.39
N THR A 122 7.54 -5.62 -18.27
CA THR A 122 8.44 -4.63 -18.88
C THR A 122 9.84 -4.65 -18.27
N LEU A 123 9.97 -5.14 -17.04
CA LEU A 123 11.27 -5.40 -16.39
C LEU A 123 11.88 -6.77 -16.78
N GLY A 124 11.21 -7.56 -17.63
CA GLY A 124 11.68 -8.87 -18.08
C GLY A 124 11.33 -10.03 -17.14
N LEU A 125 10.30 -9.88 -16.30
CA LEU A 125 9.86 -10.90 -15.35
C LEU A 125 8.51 -11.50 -15.78
N GLU A 126 8.39 -12.82 -15.71
CA GLU A 126 7.14 -13.55 -15.98
C GLU A 126 6.25 -13.55 -14.73
N ALA A 127 5.36 -12.58 -14.66
CA ALA A 127 4.44 -12.40 -13.55
C ALA A 127 3.03 -12.92 -13.89
N CYS A 128 2.36 -13.53 -12.92
CA CYS A 128 0.96 -13.96 -13.03
C CYS A 128 0.22 -13.80 -11.71
N PHE A 129 -1.10 -13.88 -11.72
CA PHE A 129 -1.87 -14.03 -10.49
C PHE A 129 -1.74 -15.46 -9.94
N ALA A 130 -1.77 -15.59 -8.61
CA ALA A 130 -1.72 -16.88 -7.95
C ALA A 130 -2.86 -17.81 -8.39
N GLY A 131 -4.05 -17.26 -8.66
CA GLY A 131 -5.19 -18.02 -9.20
C GLY A 131 -4.96 -18.61 -10.59
N ASP A 132 -4.09 -17.99 -11.40
CA ASP A 132 -3.79 -18.41 -12.78
C ASP A 132 -2.55 -19.33 -12.85
N SER A 133 -1.78 -19.43 -11.77
CA SER A 133 -0.47 -20.10 -11.77
C SER A 133 -0.51 -21.63 -11.83
N GLY A 134 -1.69 -22.25 -11.66
CA GLY A 134 -1.80 -23.70 -11.50
C GLY A 134 -1.17 -24.27 -10.23
N VAL A 135 -0.54 -23.43 -9.42
CA VAL A 135 0.05 -23.79 -8.13
C VAL A 135 -1.06 -23.85 -7.08
N HIS A 136 -1.77 -24.98 -7.02
CA HIS A 136 -2.77 -25.20 -5.98
C HIS A 136 -2.09 -25.48 -4.65
N GLY A 137 -2.19 -24.51 -3.72
CA GLY A 137 -2.19 -24.77 -2.30
C GLY A 137 -0.87 -25.14 -1.65
N MET A 138 0.10 -24.22 -1.53
CA MET A 138 0.94 -24.22 -0.34
C MET A 138 0.24 -23.41 0.77
N HIS A 139 -0.65 -24.09 1.47
CA HIS A 139 -1.26 -23.55 2.69
C HIS A 139 -0.23 -23.60 3.83
N HIS A 140 0.56 -22.57 3.98
CA HIS A 140 1.24 -22.36 5.26
C HIS A 140 0.21 -21.87 6.29
N LYS A 141 0.10 -22.62 7.41
CA LYS A 141 -0.88 -22.39 8.49
C LYS A 141 -0.71 -21.10 9.30
N ILE A 142 0.19 -20.19 8.91
CA ILE A 142 0.45 -18.94 9.62
C ILE A 142 -0.29 -17.81 8.90
N ALA A 143 -1.53 -17.57 9.32
CA ALA A 143 -2.48 -16.68 8.66
C ALA A 143 -2.22 -15.17 8.86
N ASP A 144 -1.25 -14.78 9.69
CA ASP A 144 -1.15 -13.42 10.21
C ASP A 144 -0.19 -12.51 9.44
N LEU A 145 0.68 -13.06 8.59
CA LEU A 145 1.53 -12.29 7.70
C LEU A 145 0.95 -12.31 6.28
N CYS A 146 0.87 -11.16 5.62
CA CYS A 146 0.29 -11.00 4.28
C CYS A 146 0.98 -11.84 3.19
N SER A 147 2.22 -12.22 3.44
CA SER A 147 3.04 -13.05 2.58
C SER A 147 2.88 -14.57 2.81
N SER A 148 2.11 -15.00 3.83
CA SER A 148 1.97 -16.42 4.19
C SER A 148 0.81 -17.15 3.50
N ARG A 149 -0.10 -16.43 2.82
CA ARG A 149 -1.18 -16.97 2.01
C ARG A 149 -1.13 -16.36 0.62
N ASN A 150 -1.21 -17.20 -0.39
CA ASN A 150 -1.48 -16.73 -1.74
C ASN A 150 -2.99 -16.55 -1.87
N GLU A 151 -3.41 -15.30 -1.93
CA GLU A 151 -4.78 -14.94 -2.34
C GLU A 151 -4.86 -15.02 -3.87
N GLU A 152 -6.04 -15.25 -4.43
CA GLU A 152 -6.25 -15.43 -5.89
C GLU A 152 -5.56 -14.37 -6.75
N TYR A 153 -5.52 -13.13 -6.28
CA TYR A 153 -4.93 -11.98 -7.00
C TYR A 153 -3.58 -11.51 -6.43
N ASP A 154 -2.92 -12.35 -5.65
CA ASP A 154 -1.51 -12.13 -5.34
C ASP A 154 -0.67 -12.34 -6.58
N ILE A 155 0.38 -11.54 -6.74
CA ILE A 155 1.27 -11.65 -7.88
C ILE A 155 2.41 -12.59 -7.53
N LEU A 156 2.60 -13.59 -8.36
CA LEU A 156 3.69 -14.56 -8.28
C LEU A 156 4.66 -14.37 -9.44
N ILE A 157 5.94 -14.52 -9.14
CA ILE A 157 7.05 -14.64 -10.09
C ILE A 157 7.88 -15.85 -9.67
N ASP A 158 8.10 -16.79 -10.56
CA ASP A 158 8.77 -18.07 -10.26
C ASP A 158 8.15 -18.80 -9.05
N GLY A 159 6.80 -18.72 -8.91
CA GLY A 159 6.07 -19.33 -7.80
C GLY A 159 6.21 -18.63 -6.45
N ARG A 160 6.94 -17.52 -6.37
CA ARG A 160 7.18 -16.75 -5.14
C ARG A 160 6.37 -15.46 -5.18
N LYS A 161 5.74 -15.12 -4.04
CA LYS A 161 4.96 -13.90 -3.90
C LYS A 161 5.87 -12.67 -3.91
N LEU A 162 5.56 -11.71 -4.79
CA LEU A 162 6.23 -10.42 -4.84
C LEU A 162 5.32 -9.33 -4.28
N GLY A 163 5.68 -8.79 -3.13
CA GLY A 163 4.95 -7.71 -2.49
C GLY A 163 3.55 -8.10 -2.00
N GLY A 164 2.70 -7.13 -1.86
CA GLY A 164 1.31 -7.29 -1.44
C GLY A 164 0.54 -5.99 -1.55
N SER A 165 -0.74 -6.09 -1.86
CA SER A 165 -1.63 -4.96 -1.97
C SER A 165 -2.81 -5.09 -1.01
N ALA A 166 -3.35 -3.96 -0.56
CA ALA A 166 -4.51 -3.91 0.30
C ALA A 166 -5.44 -2.77 -0.11
N GLN A 167 -6.74 -2.98 0.06
CA GLN A 167 -7.76 -2.06 -0.42
C GLN A 167 -8.72 -1.66 0.69
N LYS A 168 -9.15 -0.40 0.67
CA LYS A 168 -10.29 0.14 1.44
C LYS A 168 -11.26 0.77 0.47
N ARG A 169 -12.55 0.62 0.75
CA ARG A 169 -13.62 1.21 -0.05
C ARG A 169 -14.54 2.08 0.78
N SER A 170 -15.02 3.13 0.16
CA SER A 170 -16.13 3.94 0.66
C SER A 170 -17.06 4.24 -0.52
N LYS A 171 -18.20 3.54 -0.58
CA LYS A 171 -19.09 3.54 -1.74
C LYS A 171 -18.32 3.11 -3.01
N ASN A 172 -18.30 3.98 -4.04
CA ASN A 172 -17.59 3.77 -5.30
C ASN A 172 -16.12 4.24 -5.27
N ILE A 173 -15.62 4.79 -4.16
CA ILE A 173 -14.25 5.29 -4.05
C ILE A 173 -13.36 4.23 -3.43
N ILE A 174 -12.19 4.05 -4.02
CA ILE A 174 -11.20 3.05 -3.69
C ILE A 174 -9.92 3.76 -3.23
N LEU A 175 -9.36 3.30 -2.13
CA LEU A 175 -7.97 3.44 -1.78
C LEU A 175 -7.35 2.06 -1.88
N GLN A 176 -6.35 1.90 -2.72
CA GLN A 176 -5.52 0.69 -2.79
C GLN A 176 -4.06 1.08 -2.74
N HIS A 177 -3.32 0.47 -1.85
CA HIS A 177 -1.87 0.63 -1.80
C HIS A 177 -1.18 -0.74 -1.79
N GLY A 178 0.07 -0.76 -2.24
CA GLY A 178 0.84 -2.00 -2.31
C GLY A 178 2.33 -1.75 -2.30
N SER A 179 3.06 -2.74 -1.79
CA SER A 179 4.51 -2.79 -1.68
C SER A 179 5.11 -3.51 -2.88
N ILE A 180 6.18 -2.97 -3.42
CA ILE A 180 7.00 -3.51 -4.50
C ILE A 180 8.43 -3.57 -3.97
N PRO A 181 8.88 -4.69 -3.35
CA PRO A 181 10.20 -4.82 -2.78
C PRO A 181 11.29 -4.73 -3.87
N LEU A 182 12.21 -3.77 -3.74
CA LEU A 182 13.36 -3.62 -4.65
C LEU A 182 14.49 -4.55 -4.20
N SER A 183 14.76 -4.59 -2.90
CA SER A 183 15.63 -5.57 -2.26
C SER A 183 15.13 -5.90 -0.86
N PHE A 184 15.45 -7.10 -0.34
CA PHE A 184 14.92 -7.54 0.93
C PHE A 184 15.95 -8.22 1.83
N ASP A 185 16.29 -7.61 2.97
CA ASP A 185 17.11 -8.21 4.03
C ASP A 185 16.21 -8.82 5.13
N ARG A 186 16.24 -10.13 5.27
CA ARG A 186 15.39 -10.90 6.20
C ARG A 186 15.77 -10.74 7.68
N ARG A 187 17.03 -10.44 7.98
CA ARG A 187 17.57 -10.49 9.35
C ARG A 187 16.82 -9.59 10.32
N ARG A 188 16.60 -8.35 9.93
CA ARG A 188 15.94 -7.35 10.78
C ARG A 188 14.46 -7.64 11.03
N PRO A 189 13.63 -7.90 10.00
CA PRO A 189 12.22 -8.21 10.23
C PRO A 189 11.99 -9.51 10.99
N GLU A 190 12.80 -10.57 10.76
CA GLU A 190 12.65 -11.83 11.49
C GLU A 190 12.79 -11.68 13.00
N ALA A 191 13.74 -10.88 13.47
CA ALA A 191 13.93 -10.63 14.89
C ALA A 191 12.72 -9.92 15.55
N CYS A 192 11.97 -9.14 14.78
CA CYS A 192 10.86 -8.32 15.27
C CYS A 192 9.50 -9.04 15.25
N LEU A 193 9.41 -10.22 14.68
CA LEU A 193 8.15 -10.97 14.54
C LEU A 193 8.01 -12.06 15.60
N GLN A 194 6.78 -12.38 15.96
CA GLN A 194 6.44 -13.54 16.81
C GLN A 194 6.49 -14.87 16.03
N HIS A 195 6.40 -14.81 14.71
CA HIS A 195 6.34 -15.96 13.81
C HIS A 195 7.40 -15.85 12.72
N PRO A 196 7.85 -16.96 12.15
CA PRO A 196 8.82 -16.96 11.06
C PRO A 196 8.33 -16.09 9.89
N LEU A 197 9.24 -15.31 9.33
CA LEU A 197 8.98 -14.53 8.13
C LEU A 197 8.81 -15.48 6.94
N PRO A 198 7.73 -15.39 6.17
CA PRO A 198 7.54 -16.18 4.95
C PRO A 198 8.59 -15.86 3.90
N ASP A 199 8.66 -16.69 2.87
CA ASP A 199 9.54 -16.42 1.73
C ASP A 199 9.01 -15.23 0.93
N VAL A 200 9.79 -14.15 0.93
CA VAL A 200 9.47 -12.90 0.22
C VAL A 200 10.42 -12.77 -0.95
N ALA A 201 9.88 -12.57 -2.14
CA ALA A 201 10.65 -12.23 -3.32
C ALA A 201 10.92 -10.71 -3.36
N ASP A 202 12.01 -10.33 -3.98
CA ASP A 202 12.33 -8.94 -4.32
C ASP A 202 12.84 -8.83 -5.77
N LEU A 203 12.69 -7.65 -6.34
CA LEU A 203 13.01 -7.42 -7.76
C LEU A 203 14.50 -7.62 -8.08
N SER A 204 15.41 -7.17 -7.21
CA SER A 204 16.85 -7.29 -7.48
C SER A 204 17.31 -8.75 -7.54
N THR A 205 16.77 -9.60 -6.65
CA THR A 205 17.04 -11.04 -6.65
C THR A 205 16.47 -11.71 -7.91
N LEU A 206 15.23 -11.39 -8.28
CA LEU A 206 14.58 -11.95 -9.47
C LEU A 206 15.25 -11.51 -10.77
N LEU A 207 15.64 -10.25 -10.88
CA LEU A 207 16.33 -9.69 -12.05
C LEU A 207 17.82 -10.07 -12.11
N LYS A 208 18.38 -10.62 -11.03
CA LYS A 208 19.82 -10.89 -10.87
C LYS A 208 20.69 -9.64 -11.08
N ARG A 209 20.14 -8.48 -10.79
CA ARG A 209 20.80 -7.17 -10.80
C ARG A 209 20.11 -6.20 -9.87
N ARG A 210 20.81 -5.16 -9.45
CA ARG A 210 20.18 -4.09 -8.69
C ARG A 210 19.16 -3.34 -9.56
N ILE A 211 18.03 -3.03 -8.98
CA ILE A 211 17.01 -2.10 -9.50
C ILE A 211 16.81 -0.98 -8.49
N ASP A 212 16.65 0.23 -8.95
CA ASP A 212 16.35 1.38 -8.10
C ASP A 212 14.89 1.80 -8.17
N GLY A 213 14.50 2.71 -7.27
CA GLY A 213 13.14 3.21 -7.21
C GLY A 213 12.70 3.99 -8.43
N TYR A 214 13.64 4.61 -9.17
CA TYR A 214 13.33 5.35 -10.40
C TYR A 214 12.92 4.38 -11.52
N GLU A 215 13.74 3.37 -11.79
CA GLU A 215 13.43 2.34 -12.81
C GLU A 215 12.10 1.62 -12.51
N ALA A 216 11.89 1.24 -11.25
CA ALA A 216 10.63 0.62 -10.83
C ALA A 216 9.43 1.57 -11.01
N SER A 217 9.60 2.86 -10.70
CA SER A 217 8.55 3.87 -10.88
C SER A 217 8.17 4.06 -12.35
N GLU A 218 9.14 4.14 -13.24
CA GLU A 218 8.91 4.25 -14.69
C GLU A 218 8.12 3.04 -15.23
N ALA A 219 8.48 1.83 -14.82
CA ALA A 219 7.75 0.62 -15.21
C ALA A 219 6.29 0.65 -14.69
N VAL A 220 6.08 1.04 -13.44
CA VAL A 220 4.75 1.17 -12.82
C VAL A 220 3.91 2.23 -13.52
N VAL A 221 4.46 3.41 -13.78
CA VAL A 221 3.76 4.52 -14.43
C VAL A 221 3.39 4.16 -15.87
N SER A 222 4.32 3.57 -16.62
CA SER A 222 4.07 3.13 -18.00
C SER A 222 2.96 2.08 -18.08
N ALA A 223 3.04 1.05 -17.24
CA ALA A 223 2.04 -0.01 -17.17
C ALA A 223 0.66 0.52 -16.76
N PHE A 224 0.62 1.45 -15.79
CA PHE A 224 -0.63 2.09 -15.36
C PHE A 224 -1.28 2.90 -16.50
N LYS A 225 -0.48 3.70 -17.22
CA LYS A 225 -0.95 4.46 -18.40
C LYS A 225 -1.58 3.55 -19.43
N SER A 226 -0.91 2.47 -19.78
CA SER A 226 -1.40 1.48 -20.74
C SER A 226 -2.70 0.83 -20.28
N GLN A 227 -2.72 0.33 -19.03
CA GLN A 227 -3.83 -0.43 -18.46
C GLN A 227 -5.13 0.38 -18.36
N PHE A 228 -5.05 1.65 -17.95
CA PHE A 228 -6.21 2.49 -17.67
C PHE A 228 -6.44 3.57 -18.73
N CYS A 229 -5.72 3.55 -19.86
CA CYS A 229 -5.74 4.62 -20.85
C CYS A 229 -5.59 6.00 -20.19
N ALA A 230 -4.67 6.08 -19.21
CA ALA A 230 -4.48 7.22 -18.35
C ALA A 230 -3.39 8.17 -18.89
N ASP A 231 -3.54 9.44 -18.56
CA ASP A 231 -2.48 10.41 -18.63
C ASP A 231 -2.17 10.96 -17.24
N PHE A 232 -0.97 11.51 -17.03
CA PHE A 232 -0.57 12.01 -15.72
C PHE A 232 -0.25 13.51 -15.75
N LEU A 233 -0.81 14.17 -14.73
CA LEU A 233 -0.42 15.52 -14.34
C LEU A 233 0.49 15.39 -13.10
N ASP A 234 1.77 15.75 -13.25
CA ASP A 234 2.69 15.83 -12.11
C ASP A 234 2.12 16.79 -11.06
N SER A 235 2.06 16.32 -9.83
CA SER A 235 1.34 17.01 -8.78
C SER A 235 2.02 16.85 -7.42
N ARG A 236 1.60 17.69 -6.47
CA ARG A 236 1.94 17.59 -5.04
C ARG A 236 0.66 17.60 -4.24
N LEU A 237 0.75 17.37 -2.94
CA LEU A 237 -0.36 17.61 -2.04
C LEU A 237 -0.74 19.10 -2.11
N ASP A 238 -2.03 19.37 -2.13
CA ASP A 238 -2.51 20.73 -1.92
C ASP A 238 -2.50 21.11 -0.43
N ARG A 239 -2.69 22.39 -0.13
CA ARG A 239 -2.66 22.90 1.25
C ARG A 239 -3.70 22.24 2.18
N LYS A 240 -4.85 21.79 1.65
CA LYS A 240 -5.88 21.10 2.44
C LYS A 240 -5.43 19.66 2.73
N GLU A 241 -4.91 18.96 1.73
CA GLU A 241 -4.35 17.62 1.86
C GLU A 241 -3.18 17.59 2.85
N GLU A 242 -2.28 18.57 2.78
CA GLU A 242 -1.16 18.72 3.74
C GLU A 242 -1.66 18.91 5.18
N LYS A 243 -2.64 19.79 5.40
CA LYS A 243 -3.24 20.02 6.72
C LYS A 243 -3.92 18.75 7.26
N ILE A 244 -4.68 18.04 6.42
CA ILE A 244 -5.33 16.79 6.82
C ILE A 244 -4.29 15.72 7.14
N ALA A 245 -3.25 15.59 6.33
CA ALA A 245 -2.15 14.65 6.57
C ALA A 245 -1.42 14.94 7.90
N ALA A 246 -1.11 16.19 8.19
CA ALA A 246 -0.51 16.59 9.46
C ALA A 246 -1.40 16.22 10.65
N LEU A 247 -2.68 16.54 10.61
CA LEU A 247 -3.63 16.17 11.66
C LEU A 247 -3.76 14.65 11.86
N LEU A 248 -3.81 13.89 10.76
CA LEU A 248 -3.87 12.43 10.81
C LEU A 248 -2.56 11.85 11.37
N LYS A 249 -1.41 12.41 11.00
CA LYS A 249 -0.12 12.01 11.56
C LYS A 249 -0.11 12.21 13.07
N ASP A 250 -0.41 13.42 13.54
CA ASP A 250 -0.25 13.80 14.94
C ASP A 250 -1.29 13.10 15.84
N ASN A 251 -2.53 13.00 15.40
CA ASN A 251 -3.61 12.51 16.26
C ASN A 251 -3.95 11.02 16.07
N LYS A 252 -3.56 10.40 14.97
CA LYS A 252 -3.89 9.01 14.67
C LYS A 252 -2.65 8.15 14.49
N TYR A 253 -1.90 8.34 13.41
CA TYR A 253 -0.84 7.41 13.00
C TYR A 253 0.42 7.48 13.86
N GLY A 254 0.73 8.62 14.49
CA GLY A 254 1.81 8.76 15.47
C GLY A 254 1.46 8.24 16.86
N GLY A 255 0.19 7.93 17.13
CA GLY A 255 -0.31 7.58 18.46
C GLY A 255 -0.51 6.08 18.70
N ALA A 256 -0.26 5.65 19.95
CA ALA A 256 -0.52 4.27 20.40
C ALA A 256 -2.02 3.91 20.37
N GLY A 257 -2.89 4.90 20.52
CA GLY A 257 -4.35 4.68 20.49
C GLY A 257 -4.81 3.97 19.22
N TRP A 258 -4.43 4.47 18.06
CA TRP A 258 -4.74 3.84 16.79
C TRP A 258 -3.89 2.58 16.54
N ASN A 259 -2.57 2.70 16.68
CA ASN A 259 -1.66 1.63 16.30
C ASN A 259 -1.82 0.38 17.17
N LEU A 260 -1.99 0.51 18.48
CA LEU A 260 -2.07 -0.63 19.38
C LEU A 260 -3.51 -1.02 19.73
N LYS A 261 -4.42 -0.05 19.92
CA LYS A 261 -5.77 -0.28 20.44
C LYS A 261 -6.89 -0.13 19.40
N ARG A 262 -6.56 0.27 18.18
CA ARG A 262 -7.52 0.56 17.10
C ARG A 262 -8.56 1.63 17.48
N ILE A 263 -8.19 2.54 18.37
CA ILE A 263 -9.02 3.69 18.71
C ILE A 263 -8.75 4.77 17.68
N ASP A 264 -9.74 5.09 16.84
CA ASP A 264 -9.64 6.17 15.86
C ASP A 264 -10.12 7.49 16.48
N PRO A 265 -9.20 8.39 16.89
CA PRO A 265 -9.56 9.65 17.53
C PRO A 265 -10.22 10.63 16.56
N MET A 266 -10.13 10.37 15.25
CA MET A 266 -10.64 11.25 14.21
C MET A 266 -12.08 10.98 13.81
N THR A 267 -12.72 9.95 14.38
CA THR A 267 -14.11 9.56 14.02
C THR A 267 -15.14 10.69 14.19
N GLY A 268 -14.91 11.64 15.12
CA GLY A 268 -15.74 12.84 15.29
C GLY A 268 -15.16 14.11 14.63
N THR A 269 -13.85 14.27 14.63
CA THR A 269 -13.14 15.49 14.23
C THR A 269 -13.16 15.71 12.71
N ILE A 270 -13.06 14.64 11.94
CA ILE A 270 -13.19 14.69 10.47
C ILE A 270 -14.59 15.17 10.06
N HIS A 271 -15.61 14.93 10.87
CA HIS A 271 -16.97 15.45 10.65
C HIS A 271 -17.05 16.95 10.89
N ALA A 272 -16.32 17.48 11.89
CA ALA A 272 -16.24 18.92 12.18
C ALA A 272 -15.49 19.71 11.08
N TYR A 273 -14.45 19.10 10.47
CA TYR A 273 -13.81 19.68 9.27
C TYR A 273 -14.73 19.76 8.05
N ARG A 274 -15.77 18.91 7.97
CA ARG A 274 -16.85 19.05 6.98
C ARG A 274 -17.55 20.39 7.06
N THR A 275 -17.79 20.87 8.26
CA THR A 275 -18.57 22.10 8.50
C THR A 275 -17.73 23.36 8.31
N GLN A 276 -16.44 23.32 8.64
CA GLN A 276 -15.56 24.49 8.53
C GLN A 276 -14.99 24.70 7.10
N ALA A 277 -14.79 23.64 6.32
CA ALA A 277 -14.31 23.75 4.93
C ALA A 277 -15.40 24.19 3.94
N VAL A 278 -16.67 24.18 4.34
CA VAL A 278 -17.80 24.71 3.54
C VAL A 278 -18.04 26.20 3.81
N MET A 279 -17.45 26.75 4.88
CA MET A 279 -17.63 28.17 5.28
C MET A 279 -16.39 29.05 5.02
N ALA A 280 -15.36 28.53 4.37
CA ALA A 280 -14.16 29.23 3.93
C ALA A 280 -13.88 29.00 2.43
#